data_3055338b7feb65a7e6c0b978a3a9588f
#
_entry.id   3055338b7feb65a7e6c0b978a3a9588f
#
_cell.length_a   1.000
_cell.length_b   1.000
_cell.length_c   1.000
_cell.angle_alpha   90.00
_cell.angle_beta   90.00
_cell.angle_gamma   90.00
#
_symmetry.space_group_name_H-M   'P 1'
#
loop_
_entity.id
_entity.type
_entity.pdbx_description
1 polymer ?
#
loop_
_entity_poly.entity_id
_entity_poly.type
_entity_poly.pdbx_seq_one_letter_code
_entity_poly.pdbx_strand_id
1 'polypeptide(L)'
;MKTFYFSATKGSKKDTLLYKTDPIRFFFKENNTQAIAKVYNRAIDFAIENNFDYMVLAHDDIIIESEIEDRLAELFETYDMVGVAGGNNCKLQEPALWHLMCGGFGSGNLHGAVAHGNEKEKSMTGFGTYPKRVTLIDGVFMAMKRSVFEKVRFDEECPAKFHFYDLDFCLAANK
;
A
#
# COMPACT_ATOMS: atom_id res chain seq x y z
N MET A 1 13.75 3.65 -14.05
CA MET A 1 12.53 2.99 -13.53
C MET A 1 11.36 3.94 -13.76
N LYS A 2 10.34 3.54 -14.55
CA LYS A 2 9.16 4.38 -14.83
C LYS A 2 8.05 4.00 -13.85
N THR A 3 7.89 4.78 -12.80
CA THR A 3 6.95 4.48 -11.68
C THR A 3 5.76 5.41 -11.70
N PHE A 4 4.57 4.87 -11.55
CA PHE A 4 3.33 5.59 -11.36
C PHE A 4 2.97 5.66 -9.88
N TYR A 5 2.94 6.84 -9.32
CA TYR A 5 2.58 7.09 -7.93
C TYR A 5 1.16 7.61 -7.86
N PHE A 6 0.32 6.97 -7.05
CA PHE A 6 -1.09 7.31 -6.98
C PHE A 6 -1.63 7.28 -5.55
N SER A 7 -2.52 8.23 -5.24
CA SER A 7 -3.29 8.29 -4.00
C SER A 7 -4.72 8.72 -4.28
N ALA A 8 -5.63 8.42 -3.35
CA ALA A 8 -7.01 8.87 -3.41
C ALA A 8 -7.39 9.56 -2.11
N THR A 9 -8.08 10.69 -2.21
CA THR A 9 -8.53 11.47 -1.05
C THR A 9 -10.02 11.79 -1.14
N LYS A 10 -10.68 11.88 0.02
CA LYS A 10 -12.10 12.28 0.13
C LYS A 10 -12.32 13.77 -0.12
N GLY A 11 -11.29 14.58 0.04
CA GLY A 11 -11.31 16.02 -0.16
C GLY A 11 -10.36 16.50 -1.25
N SER A 12 -9.84 17.71 -1.08
CA SER A 12 -8.79 18.25 -1.94
C SER A 12 -7.43 17.66 -1.56
N LYS A 13 -6.62 17.34 -2.57
CA LYS A 13 -5.23 16.90 -2.35
C LYS A 13 -4.41 17.91 -1.56
N LYS A 14 -4.70 19.21 -1.67
CA LYS A 14 -4.00 20.26 -0.93
C LYS A 14 -4.14 20.15 0.59
N ASP A 15 -5.16 19.43 1.07
CA ASP A 15 -5.40 19.22 2.49
C ASP A 15 -4.70 17.99 3.03
N THR A 16 -4.19 17.12 2.15
CA THR A 16 -3.53 15.85 2.52
C THR A 16 -2.08 16.08 2.98
N LEU A 17 -1.60 15.20 3.85
CA LEU A 17 -0.20 15.22 4.30
C LEU A 17 0.73 14.84 3.15
N LEU A 18 0.36 13.82 2.37
CA LEU A 18 1.15 13.34 1.25
C LEU A 18 1.40 14.44 0.21
N TYR A 19 0.39 15.22 -0.18
CA TYR A 19 0.58 16.32 -1.13
C TYR A 19 1.43 17.47 -0.57
N LYS A 20 1.29 17.78 0.72
CA LYS A 20 2.06 18.86 1.38
C LYS A 20 3.56 18.55 1.42
N THR A 21 3.92 17.29 1.50
CA THR A 21 5.31 16.82 1.59
C THR A 21 5.87 16.36 0.25
N ASP A 22 5.03 15.86 -0.66
CA ASP A 22 5.42 15.39 -1.99
C ASP A 22 4.39 15.81 -3.06
N PRO A 23 4.34 17.09 -3.41
CA PRO A 23 3.31 17.63 -4.32
C PRO A 23 3.49 17.23 -5.79
N ILE A 24 4.66 16.71 -6.17
CA ILE A 24 5.03 16.48 -7.57
C ILE A 24 4.88 15.02 -7.98
N ARG A 25 5.28 14.11 -7.09
CA ARG A 25 5.41 12.67 -7.40
C ARG A 25 4.06 11.99 -7.59
N PHE A 26 3.06 12.33 -6.77
CA PHE A 26 1.80 11.64 -6.71
C PHE A 26 0.70 12.25 -7.58
N PHE A 27 0.02 11.40 -8.35
CA PHE A 27 -1.28 11.68 -8.92
C PHE A 27 -2.36 11.41 -7.90
N PHE A 28 -3.39 12.26 -7.87
CA PHE A 28 -4.47 12.15 -6.88
C PHE A 28 -5.84 12.00 -7.53
N LYS A 29 -6.64 11.05 -7.03
CA LYS A 29 -8.09 11.09 -7.19
C LYS A 29 -8.69 11.92 -6.06
N GLU A 30 -8.99 13.19 -6.34
CA GLU A 30 -9.63 14.10 -5.39
C GLU A 30 -11.14 13.87 -5.30
N ASN A 31 -11.74 14.30 -4.19
CA ASN A 31 -13.18 14.21 -3.91
C ASN A 31 -13.73 12.80 -4.15
N ASN A 32 -12.99 11.79 -3.70
CA ASN A 32 -13.35 10.41 -3.94
C ASN A 32 -14.52 9.97 -3.05
N THR A 33 -15.60 9.54 -3.69
CA THR A 33 -16.79 8.96 -3.04
C THR A 33 -16.99 7.49 -3.42
N GLN A 34 -16.11 6.93 -4.25
CA GLN A 34 -16.18 5.55 -4.74
C GLN A 34 -15.41 4.62 -3.82
N ALA A 35 -15.71 3.31 -3.88
CA ALA A 35 -14.90 2.28 -3.26
C ALA A 35 -13.44 2.39 -3.73
N ILE A 36 -12.50 2.20 -2.81
CA ILE A 36 -11.07 2.37 -3.11
C ILE A 36 -10.58 1.36 -4.17
N ALA A 37 -11.09 0.12 -4.13
CA ALA A 37 -10.83 -0.92 -5.12
C ALA A 37 -11.10 -0.43 -6.55
N LYS A 38 -12.26 0.20 -6.77
CA LYS A 38 -12.65 0.74 -8.08
C LYS A 38 -11.72 1.86 -8.55
N VAL A 39 -11.29 2.71 -7.64
CA VAL A 39 -10.37 3.82 -7.95
C VAL A 39 -8.98 3.30 -8.27
N TYR A 40 -8.51 2.31 -7.52
CA TYR A 40 -7.20 1.70 -7.74
C TYR A 40 -7.15 0.87 -9.02
N ASN A 41 -8.24 0.17 -9.38
CA ASN A 41 -8.31 -0.52 -10.68
C ASN A 41 -8.20 0.44 -11.87
N ARG A 42 -8.85 1.61 -11.80
CA ARG A 42 -8.68 2.65 -12.82
C ARG A 42 -7.26 3.22 -12.88
N ALA A 43 -6.62 3.36 -11.72
CA ALA A 43 -5.23 3.76 -11.66
C ALA A 43 -4.30 2.70 -12.28
N ILE A 44 -4.61 1.41 -12.09
CA ILE A 44 -3.93 0.29 -12.75
C ILE A 44 -4.11 0.38 -14.27
N ASP A 45 -5.33 0.57 -14.76
CA ASP A 45 -5.60 0.70 -16.19
C ASP A 45 -4.79 1.84 -16.80
N PHE A 46 -4.79 3.01 -16.14
CA PHE A 46 -3.98 4.14 -16.55
C PHE A 46 -2.47 3.81 -16.58
N ALA A 47 -1.97 3.10 -15.57
CA ALA A 47 -0.57 2.71 -15.51
C ALA A 47 -0.17 1.76 -16.67
N ILE A 48 -1.06 0.81 -17.01
CA ILE A 48 -0.86 -0.13 -18.12
C ILE A 48 -0.87 0.63 -19.46
N GLU A 49 -1.89 1.44 -19.72
CA GLU A 49 -2.06 2.22 -20.96
C GLU A 49 -0.89 3.17 -21.21
N ASN A 50 -0.29 3.72 -20.16
CA ASN A 50 0.84 4.64 -20.24
C ASN A 50 2.21 3.98 -20.09
N ASN A 51 2.28 2.64 -20.12
CA ASN A 51 3.50 1.85 -20.07
C ASN A 51 4.40 2.17 -18.86
N PHE A 52 3.81 2.19 -17.66
CA PHE A 52 4.58 2.22 -16.42
C PHE A 52 5.07 0.81 -16.05
N ASP A 53 6.31 0.74 -15.54
CA ASP A 53 6.95 -0.51 -15.13
C ASP A 53 6.59 -0.88 -13.70
N TYR A 54 6.34 0.16 -12.87
CA TYR A 54 6.05 0.03 -11.46
C TYR A 54 4.90 0.94 -11.06
N MET A 55 4.22 0.57 -9.99
CA MET A 55 3.14 1.34 -9.40
C MET A 55 3.31 1.45 -7.88
N VAL A 56 3.04 2.62 -7.33
CA VAL A 56 2.96 2.88 -5.89
C VAL A 56 1.57 3.42 -5.58
N LEU A 57 0.87 2.73 -4.70
CA LEU A 57 -0.37 3.16 -4.09
C LEU A 57 -0.09 3.55 -2.64
N ALA A 58 -0.52 4.72 -2.22
CA ALA A 58 -0.27 5.21 -0.87
C ALA A 58 -1.50 5.93 -0.30
N HIS A 59 -1.64 5.89 1.02
CA HIS A 59 -2.63 6.70 1.72
C HIS A 59 -2.30 8.20 1.59
N ASP A 60 -3.30 9.03 1.69
CA ASP A 60 -3.19 10.49 1.56
C ASP A 60 -2.77 11.19 2.86
N ASP A 61 -2.77 10.47 3.97
CA ASP A 61 -2.42 10.92 5.33
C ASP A 61 -1.02 10.52 5.78
N ILE A 62 -0.14 10.13 4.86
CA ILE A 62 1.25 9.78 5.13
C ILE A 62 2.23 10.88 4.72
N ILE A 63 3.43 10.81 5.29
CA ILE A 63 4.61 11.60 4.90
C ILE A 63 5.70 10.63 4.47
N ILE A 64 6.29 10.87 3.30
CA ILE A 64 7.46 10.15 2.82
C ILE A 64 8.68 11.00 3.15
N GLU A 65 9.47 10.57 4.12
CA GLU A 65 10.59 11.35 4.66
C GLU A 65 11.95 11.06 3.99
N SER A 66 11.99 10.12 3.06
CA SER A 66 13.25 9.72 2.38
C SER A 66 13.03 9.49 0.90
N GLU A 67 14.13 9.52 0.15
CA GLU A 67 14.13 9.05 -1.24
C GLU A 67 13.85 7.54 -1.26
N ILE A 68 12.80 7.16 -1.97
CA ILE A 68 12.31 5.78 -2.00
C ILE A 68 12.68 5.03 -3.27
N GLU A 69 13.05 5.73 -4.35
CA GLU A 69 13.27 5.16 -5.67
C GLU A 69 14.40 4.14 -5.68
N ASP A 70 15.56 4.49 -5.13
CA ASP A 70 16.72 3.60 -5.09
C ASP A 70 16.43 2.37 -4.22
N ARG A 71 15.74 2.60 -3.09
CA ARG A 71 15.35 1.52 -2.20
C ARG A 71 14.32 0.57 -2.82
N LEU A 72 13.35 1.11 -3.56
CA LEU A 72 12.39 0.30 -4.31
C LEU A 72 13.08 -0.48 -5.43
N ALA A 73 14.01 0.13 -6.15
CA ALA A 73 14.78 -0.55 -7.19
C ALA A 73 15.52 -1.77 -6.64
N GLU A 74 16.24 -1.60 -5.53
CA GLU A 74 16.94 -2.70 -4.83
C GLU A 74 15.97 -3.82 -4.40
N LEU A 75 14.85 -3.46 -3.76
CA LEU A 75 13.88 -4.43 -3.28
C LEU A 75 13.17 -5.17 -4.42
N PHE A 76 12.92 -4.51 -5.53
CA PHE A 76 12.34 -5.13 -6.72
C PHE A 76 13.26 -6.11 -7.43
N GLU A 77 14.56 -6.18 -7.13
CA GLU A 77 15.40 -7.29 -7.59
C GLU A 77 14.97 -8.63 -6.98
N THR A 78 14.39 -8.61 -5.77
CA THR A 78 14.02 -9.81 -5.01
C THR A 78 12.51 -10.01 -4.89
N TYR A 79 11.74 -8.94 -4.80
CA TYR A 79 10.30 -8.97 -4.50
C TYR A 79 9.48 -8.38 -5.66
N ASP A 80 8.26 -8.86 -5.84
CA ASP A 80 7.33 -8.32 -6.83
C ASP A 80 6.40 -7.26 -6.25
N MET A 81 6.19 -7.32 -4.92
CA MET A 81 5.46 -6.31 -4.15
C MET A 81 6.24 -5.94 -2.89
N VAL A 82 6.14 -4.68 -2.49
CA VAL A 82 6.81 -4.11 -1.32
C VAL A 82 5.84 -3.23 -0.54
N GLY A 83 5.85 -3.35 0.78
CA GLY A 83 5.12 -2.49 1.71
C GLY A 83 5.97 -2.14 2.92
N VAL A 84 5.48 -1.26 3.80
CA VAL A 84 6.19 -0.84 5.02
C VAL A 84 5.85 -1.69 6.23
N ALA A 85 4.70 -2.38 6.20
CA ALA A 85 4.24 -3.29 7.23
C ALA A 85 3.46 -4.45 6.61
N GLY A 86 3.46 -5.61 7.25
CA GLY A 86 2.75 -6.79 6.79
C GLY A 86 2.95 -8.00 7.68
N GLY A 87 2.40 -9.14 7.28
CA GLY A 87 2.45 -10.34 8.10
C GLY A 87 2.27 -11.65 7.37
N ASN A 88 2.53 -12.74 8.11
CA ASN A 88 2.43 -14.12 7.69
C ASN A 88 1.43 -14.91 8.54
N ASN A 89 1.16 -16.15 8.17
CA ASN A 89 0.30 -17.09 8.91
C ASN A 89 -1.09 -16.52 9.23
N CYS A 90 -1.70 -15.86 8.24
CA CYS A 90 -2.96 -15.16 8.40
C CYS A 90 -4.14 -16.11 8.50
N LYS A 91 -5.03 -15.90 9.47
CA LYS A 91 -6.27 -16.64 9.64
C LYS A 91 -7.37 -15.99 8.78
N LEU A 92 -7.67 -16.58 7.65
CA LEU A 92 -8.59 -16.02 6.66
C LEU A 92 -10.08 -16.18 7.01
N GLN A 93 -10.40 -17.04 7.97
CA GLN A 93 -11.80 -17.31 8.38
C GLN A 93 -12.39 -16.20 9.26
N GLU A 94 -11.56 -15.35 9.84
CA GLU A 94 -11.97 -14.27 10.73
C GLU A 94 -11.45 -12.94 10.16
N PRO A 95 -12.18 -12.29 9.24
CA PRO A 95 -11.75 -11.00 8.68
C PRO A 95 -11.60 -9.95 9.78
N ALA A 96 -10.40 -9.39 9.87
CA ALA A 96 -10.03 -8.39 10.87
C ALA A 96 -8.93 -7.48 10.27
N LEU A 97 -8.44 -6.53 11.06
CA LEU A 97 -7.23 -5.79 10.68
C LEU A 97 -6.08 -6.78 10.46
N TRP A 98 -5.25 -6.54 9.44
CA TRP A 98 -4.21 -7.47 8.99
C TRP A 98 -3.33 -8.01 10.13
N HIS A 99 -2.95 -7.16 11.09
CA HIS A 99 -2.10 -7.58 12.22
C HIS A 99 -2.82 -8.54 13.15
N LEU A 100 -4.13 -8.41 13.34
CA LEU A 100 -4.95 -9.35 14.11
C LEU A 100 -5.11 -10.68 13.36
N MET A 101 -5.35 -10.63 12.06
CA MET A 101 -5.43 -11.83 11.21
C MET A 101 -4.14 -12.64 11.26
N CYS A 102 -2.97 -11.99 11.35
CA CYS A 102 -1.67 -12.65 11.46
C CYS A 102 -1.28 -13.03 12.90
N GLY A 103 -2.22 -13.00 13.84
CA GLY A 103 -2.05 -13.48 15.23
C GLY A 103 -1.73 -12.40 16.26
N GLY A 104 -1.72 -11.13 15.87
CA GLY A 104 -1.51 -9.99 16.77
C GLY A 104 -0.06 -9.75 17.15
N PHE A 105 0.14 -8.72 17.96
CA PHE A 105 1.46 -8.38 18.49
C PHE A 105 2.01 -9.52 19.37
N GLY A 106 3.32 -9.81 19.23
CA GLY A 106 3.97 -10.91 19.94
C GLY A 106 3.84 -12.29 19.28
N SER A 107 3.08 -12.43 18.18
CA SER A 107 2.97 -13.71 17.45
C SER A 107 4.25 -14.11 16.70
N GLY A 108 5.16 -13.16 16.43
CA GLY A 108 6.31 -13.36 15.57
C GLY A 108 5.99 -13.36 14.07
N ASN A 109 4.71 -13.15 13.70
CA ASN A 109 4.25 -13.16 12.31
C ASN A 109 4.19 -11.77 11.67
N LEU A 110 4.33 -10.71 12.46
CA LEU A 110 4.26 -9.33 11.99
C LEU A 110 5.65 -8.79 11.66
N HIS A 111 5.75 -7.98 10.62
CA HIS A 111 7.01 -7.44 10.12
C HIS A 111 6.85 -5.99 9.66
N GLY A 112 7.96 -5.23 9.70
CA GLY A 112 7.99 -3.84 9.29
C GLY A 112 7.81 -2.86 10.44
N ALA A 113 7.62 -1.59 10.09
CA ALA A 113 7.41 -0.51 11.06
C ALA A 113 6.64 0.65 10.43
N VAL A 114 5.87 1.37 11.25
CA VAL A 114 5.17 2.60 10.88
C VAL A 114 5.40 3.64 11.95
N ALA A 115 5.82 4.84 11.54
CA ALA A 115 5.89 6.00 12.42
C ALA A 115 4.53 6.71 12.45
N HIS A 116 4.10 7.10 13.64
CA HIS A 116 2.88 7.86 13.88
C HIS A 116 3.22 9.21 14.51
N GLY A 117 2.39 10.21 14.25
CA GLY A 117 2.54 11.52 14.86
C GLY A 117 2.72 12.63 13.84
N ASN A 118 3.45 13.66 14.23
CA ASN A 118 3.73 14.83 13.42
C ASN A 118 5.22 15.17 13.48
N GLU A 119 5.62 16.29 12.88
CA GLU A 119 7.03 16.71 12.84
C GLU A 119 7.68 16.90 14.22
N LYS A 120 6.88 17.18 15.27
CA LYS A 120 7.38 17.45 16.63
C LYS A 120 7.37 16.23 17.53
N GLU A 121 6.36 15.37 17.37
CA GLU A 121 6.15 14.21 18.22
C GLU A 121 5.93 13.00 17.33
N LYS A 122 6.87 12.06 17.35
CA LYS A 122 6.80 10.80 16.62
C LYS A 122 6.85 9.61 17.58
N SER A 123 5.96 8.66 17.36
CA SER A 123 6.04 7.33 17.97
C SER A 123 6.20 6.28 16.88
N MET A 124 6.90 5.20 17.19
CA MET A 124 7.14 4.11 16.24
C MET A 124 6.39 2.86 16.68
N THR A 125 5.57 2.31 15.81
CA THR A 125 5.05 0.96 15.94
C THR A 125 5.93 0.01 15.16
N GLY A 126 6.77 -0.77 15.87
CA GLY A 126 7.55 -1.85 15.28
C GLY A 126 6.71 -3.14 15.29
N PHE A 127 6.56 -3.75 14.12
CA PHE A 127 5.83 -5.01 13.98
C PHE A 127 6.77 -6.22 14.05
N GLY A 128 8.05 -6.05 13.72
CA GLY A 128 9.05 -7.10 13.72
C GLY A 128 10.18 -6.81 12.74
N THR A 129 11.00 -7.84 12.45
CA THR A 129 12.18 -7.71 11.58
C THR A 129 11.80 -7.39 10.13
N TYR A 130 12.63 -6.59 9.46
CA TYR A 130 12.52 -6.25 8.03
C TYR A 130 13.91 -6.06 7.40
N PRO A 131 14.09 -6.25 6.07
CA PRO A 131 13.07 -6.75 5.13
C PRO A 131 12.71 -8.21 5.38
N LYS A 132 11.45 -8.58 5.12
CA LYS A 132 10.95 -9.93 5.29
C LYS A 132 9.88 -10.24 4.24
N ARG A 133 9.90 -11.46 3.68
CA ARG A 133 8.80 -11.94 2.84
C ARG A 133 7.56 -12.14 3.72
N VAL A 134 6.43 -11.60 3.28
CA VAL A 134 5.14 -11.67 3.97
C VAL A 134 4.04 -12.12 3.00
N THR A 135 2.93 -12.59 3.55
CA THR A 135 1.74 -12.95 2.77
C THR A 135 0.83 -11.75 2.53
N LEU A 136 0.73 -10.87 3.51
CA LEU A 136 -0.09 -9.64 3.44
C LEU A 136 0.80 -8.43 3.70
N ILE A 137 0.55 -7.34 2.97
CA ILE A 137 1.09 -6.01 3.28
C ILE A 137 -0.05 -5.04 3.57
N ASP A 138 0.21 -4.07 4.43
CA ASP A 138 -0.73 -3.01 4.78
C ASP A 138 -0.89 -2.02 3.62
N GLY A 139 -2.12 -1.60 3.36
CA GLY A 139 -2.48 -0.69 2.29
C GLY A 139 -1.96 0.74 2.44
N VAL A 140 -1.38 1.08 3.59
CA VAL A 140 -0.81 2.42 3.83
C VAL A 140 0.24 2.79 2.77
N PHE A 141 1.00 1.80 2.29
CA PHE A 141 1.96 1.93 1.19
C PHE A 141 2.14 0.59 0.49
N MET A 142 1.79 0.52 -0.79
CA MET A 142 1.90 -0.68 -1.62
C MET A 142 2.65 -0.33 -2.91
N ALA A 143 3.87 -0.81 -3.06
CA ALA A 143 4.63 -0.71 -4.29
C ALA A 143 4.67 -2.05 -5.01
N MET A 144 4.51 -2.07 -6.34
CA MET A 144 4.43 -3.32 -7.10
C MET A 144 4.98 -3.19 -8.52
N LYS A 145 5.47 -4.31 -9.05
CA LYS A 145 5.90 -4.46 -10.43
C LYS A 145 4.70 -4.55 -11.37
N ARG A 146 4.92 -4.21 -12.64
CA ARG A 146 3.94 -4.37 -13.72
C ARG A 146 3.41 -5.80 -13.83
N SER A 147 4.27 -6.79 -13.68
CA SER A 147 3.90 -8.20 -13.70
C SER A 147 2.82 -8.60 -12.68
N VAL A 148 2.66 -7.82 -11.61
CA VAL A 148 1.61 -8.00 -10.61
C VAL A 148 0.33 -7.29 -11.05
N PHE A 149 0.36 -5.98 -11.27
CA PHE A 149 -0.87 -5.23 -11.54
C PHE A 149 -1.47 -5.47 -12.94
N GLU A 150 -0.76 -6.10 -13.86
CA GLU A 150 -1.36 -6.61 -15.10
C GLU A 150 -2.24 -7.85 -14.88
N LYS A 151 -1.94 -8.65 -13.87
CA LYS A 151 -2.61 -9.95 -13.62
C LYS A 151 -3.65 -9.88 -12.52
N VAL A 152 -3.46 -8.99 -11.54
CA VAL A 152 -4.29 -8.91 -10.34
C VAL A 152 -5.09 -7.61 -10.35
N ARG A 153 -6.33 -7.71 -9.89
CA ARG A 153 -7.23 -6.57 -9.69
C ARG A 153 -7.75 -6.55 -8.26
N PHE A 154 -8.06 -5.37 -7.77
CA PHE A 154 -8.79 -5.21 -6.52
C PHE A 154 -10.24 -5.68 -6.69
N ASP A 155 -10.80 -6.34 -5.67
CA ASP A 155 -12.20 -6.77 -5.69
C ASP A 155 -13.14 -5.56 -5.51
N GLU A 156 -13.82 -5.16 -6.59
CA GLU A 156 -14.78 -4.05 -6.59
C GLU A 156 -16.11 -4.37 -5.90
N GLU A 157 -16.41 -5.67 -5.73
CA GLU A 157 -17.64 -6.15 -5.09
C GLU A 157 -17.46 -6.32 -3.57
N CYS A 158 -16.25 -6.11 -3.05
CA CYS A 158 -16.00 -6.17 -1.62
C CYS A 158 -16.90 -5.18 -0.86
N PRO A 159 -17.78 -5.66 0.05
CA PRO A 159 -18.76 -4.81 0.74
C PRO A 159 -18.13 -3.77 1.66
N ALA A 160 -16.87 -3.98 2.05
CA ALA A 160 -16.16 -3.13 2.97
C ALA A 160 -15.60 -1.82 2.35
N LYS A 161 -15.84 -1.56 1.06
CA LYS A 161 -15.53 -0.36 0.25
C LYS A 161 -14.15 0.28 0.46
N PHE A 162 -13.76 0.58 1.71
CA PHE A 162 -12.51 1.26 2.09
C PHE A 162 -11.60 0.39 2.98
N HIS A 163 -12.00 -0.86 3.26
CA HIS A 163 -11.23 -1.78 4.10
C HIS A 163 -11.02 -3.09 3.36
N PHE A 164 -9.99 -3.84 3.76
CA PHE A 164 -9.66 -5.17 3.26
C PHE A 164 -9.25 -5.26 1.78
N TYR A 165 -9.23 -4.14 1.04
CA TYR A 165 -8.79 -4.11 -0.36
C TYR A 165 -7.35 -4.57 -0.51
N ASP A 166 -6.49 -4.20 0.43
CA ASP A 166 -5.09 -4.56 0.51
C ASP A 166 -4.89 -6.05 0.80
N LEU A 167 -5.68 -6.58 1.72
CA LEU A 167 -5.66 -8.00 2.11
C LEU A 167 -6.10 -8.88 0.94
N ASP A 168 -7.23 -8.55 0.32
CA ASP A 168 -7.76 -9.29 -0.81
C ASP A 168 -6.79 -9.26 -2.00
N PHE A 169 -6.26 -8.09 -2.34
CA PHE A 169 -5.27 -7.93 -3.40
C PHE A 169 -4.01 -8.78 -3.15
N CYS A 170 -3.48 -8.75 -1.93
CA CYS A 170 -2.30 -9.56 -1.55
C CYS A 170 -2.59 -11.06 -1.68
N LEU A 171 -3.76 -11.51 -1.24
CA LEU A 171 -4.16 -12.92 -1.37
C LEU A 171 -4.34 -13.34 -2.82
N ALA A 172 -4.87 -12.48 -3.67
CA ALA A 172 -4.99 -12.73 -5.10
C ALA A 172 -3.61 -12.77 -5.79
N ALA A 173 -2.70 -11.89 -5.39
CA ALA A 173 -1.34 -11.83 -5.93
C ALA A 173 -0.44 -13.02 -5.52
N ASN A 174 -0.78 -13.73 -4.44
CA ASN A 174 -0.06 -14.93 -3.98
C ASN A 174 -0.55 -16.25 -4.60
N LYS A 175 -1.59 -16.23 -5.43
CA LYS A 175 -2.10 -17.40 -6.17
C LYS A 175 -1.36 -17.59 -7.47
#